data_9ef72fd4e241403ba98793f44bcfea06
#
_entry.id   9ef72fd4e241403ba98793f44bcfea06
#
_cell.length_a   1.000
_cell.length_b   1.000
_cell.length_c   1.000
_cell.angle_alpha   90.00
_cell.angle_beta   90.00
_cell.angle_gamma   90.00
#
_symmetry.space_group_name_H-M   'P 1'
#
loop_
_entity.id
_entity.type
_entity.pdbx_description
1 polymer ?
#
loop_
_entity_poly.entity_id
_entity_poly.type
_entity_poly.pdbx_seq_one_letter_code
_entity_poly.pdbx_strand_id
1 'polypeptide(L)'
;MPDFSGTTATTEIHVSETKPTNNGRYKIVGNHLLREFSNEEILKDIAKRIADGRRLIIPIGLPQSGKSMFIASLIAYAFRRDNKEDNSCNFAVPGDRNASGVETILNALDKNDVLPSTRPDEMTITDLDMESRYRRKRIKITLLDFSGEDVERLTGKRTDDDQHSAEKIKQILAACIAQRAIFAVLTPVDEQIQEVGQASDFDITEDTEMHSFITGLRTSAPRLYNMTKFLLIITKWDKLPKRVSPEKYLQLHRNTLYSEYSGYSRSYGLIPYSVGDVVGNTIIKMVLRSPRNFWYTLYRWCTGKHVLPWWKRIFS
;
A
#
# COMPACT_ATOMS: atom_id res chain seq x y z
N MET A 1 -34.41 -40.26 -7.85
CA MET A 1 -33.97 -38.87 -8.04
C MET A 1 -33.94 -38.24 -6.67
N PRO A 2 -32.80 -37.96 -6.08
CA PRO A 2 -32.72 -37.23 -4.81
C PRO A 2 -32.66 -35.74 -5.09
N ASP A 3 -33.48 -35.07 -4.32
CA ASP A 3 -33.71 -33.63 -4.28
C ASP A 3 -32.54 -32.92 -3.58
N PHE A 4 -31.80 -32.04 -4.27
CA PHE A 4 -30.75 -31.23 -3.69
C PHE A 4 -31.24 -29.80 -3.49
N SER A 5 -32.02 -29.54 -2.46
CA SER A 5 -32.26 -28.21 -1.95
C SER A 5 -31.11 -27.82 -1.00
N GLY A 6 -30.00 -27.35 -1.57
CA GLY A 6 -28.87 -26.80 -0.82
C GLY A 6 -29.15 -25.37 -0.37
N THR A 7 -29.39 -25.20 0.90
CA THR A 7 -29.50 -23.90 1.58
C THR A 7 -28.14 -23.19 1.51
N THR A 8 -28.02 -22.14 0.73
CA THR A 8 -26.88 -21.22 0.75
C THR A 8 -26.92 -20.43 2.07
N ALA A 9 -26.05 -20.81 2.99
CA ALA A 9 -25.81 -20.03 4.19
C ALA A 9 -25.03 -18.75 3.78
N THR A 10 -25.75 -17.65 3.69
CA THR A 10 -25.17 -16.31 3.60
C THR A 10 -24.56 -16.01 4.95
N THR A 11 -23.23 -16.07 5.04
CA THR A 11 -22.52 -15.63 6.24
C THR A 11 -22.58 -14.10 6.26
N GLU A 12 -23.56 -13.56 6.98
CA GLU A 12 -23.59 -12.14 7.34
C GLU A 12 -22.39 -11.87 8.25
N ILE A 13 -21.43 -11.13 7.73
CA ILE A 13 -20.35 -10.56 8.53
C ILE A 13 -21.00 -9.47 9.37
N HIS A 14 -21.25 -9.76 10.64
CA HIS A 14 -21.66 -8.77 11.61
C HIS A 14 -20.54 -7.71 11.73
N VAL A 15 -20.75 -6.58 11.06
CA VAL A 15 -20.05 -5.34 11.37
C VAL A 15 -20.50 -4.93 12.76
N SER A 16 -19.66 -5.10 13.77
CA SER A 16 -19.94 -4.62 15.11
C SER A 16 -19.99 -3.09 15.07
N GLU A 17 -21.17 -2.54 15.15
CA GLU A 17 -21.39 -1.11 15.44
C GLU A 17 -20.77 -0.80 16.80
N THR A 18 -19.55 -0.34 16.83
CA THR A 18 -18.97 0.25 18.04
C THR A 18 -19.54 1.65 18.20
N LYS A 19 -20.51 1.81 19.11
CA LYS A 19 -20.98 3.12 19.58
C LYS A 19 -19.79 3.99 20.00
N PRO A 20 -19.77 5.29 19.67
CA PRO A 20 -18.68 6.18 19.98
C PRO A 20 -18.51 6.34 21.49
N THR A 21 -17.46 5.77 22.05
CA THR A 21 -17.00 6.10 23.39
C THR A 21 -16.29 7.45 23.36
N ASN A 22 -16.75 8.33 24.22
CA ASN A 22 -16.47 9.77 24.29
C ASN A 22 -15.09 10.09 24.91
N ASN A 23 -14.02 9.45 24.46
CA ASN A 23 -12.66 9.71 24.92
C ASN A 23 -11.73 9.95 23.75
N GLY A 24 -11.75 11.13 23.15
CA GLY A 24 -10.67 11.85 22.46
C GLY A 24 -9.68 11.10 21.52
N ARG A 25 -9.77 9.81 21.38
CA ARG A 25 -8.88 8.95 20.60
C ARG A 25 -9.59 8.49 19.33
N TYR A 26 -9.02 8.82 18.21
CA TYR A 26 -9.30 8.45 16.82
C TYR A 26 -10.65 7.75 16.57
N LYS A 27 -11.56 8.47 15.93
CA LYS A 27 -12.93 8.02 15.66
C LYS A 27 -13.00 7.02 14.49
N ILE A 28 -11.99 6.98 13.64
CA ILE A 28 -11.95 6.18 12.42
C ILE A 28 -10.79 5.19 12.49
N VAL A 29 -11.11 3.91 12.68
CA VAL A 29 -10.15 2.80 12.71
C VAL A 29 -10.79 1.60 12.01
N GLY A 30 -10.11 1.00 11.04
CA GLY A 30 -10.62 -0.15 10.28
C GLY A 30 -11.16 0.22 8.89
N ASN A 31 -12.01 -0.63 8.34
CA ASN A 31 -12.62 -0.43 7.04
C ASN A 31 -13.74 0.62 7.12
N HIS A 32 -13.70 1.61 6.24
CA HIS A 32 -14.70 2.67 6.18
C HIS A 32 -15.31 2.76 4.80
N LEU A 33 -16.64 2.87 4.78
CA LEU A 33 -17.35 3.23 3.56
C LEU A 33 -17.22 4.73 3.34
N LEU A 34 -16.59 5.13 2.24
CA LEU A 34 -16.43 6.54 1.87
C LEU A 34 -17.78 7.26 1.72
N ARG A 35 -18.87 6.51 1.48
CA ARG A 35 -20.23 7.04 1.40
C ARG A 35 -20.81 7.48 2.75
N GLU A 36 -20.42 6.81 3.83
CA GLU A 36 -20.99 7.03 5.16
C GLU A 36 -20.37 8.22 5.91
N PHE A 37 -19.08 8.52 5.59
CA PHE A 37 -18.36 9.61 6.23
C PHE A 37 -18.26 10.82 5.30
N SER A 38 -18.45 12.01 5.85
CA SER A 38 -18.20 13.25 5.12
C SER A 38 -16.69 13.43 4.88
N ASN A 39 -16.32 14.16 3.81
CA ASN A 39 -14.93 14.54 3.58
C ASN A 39 -14.30 15.22 4.77
N GLU A 40 -15.07 16.09 5.41
CA GLU A 40 -14.62 16.85 6.57
C GLU A 40 -14.25 15.94 7.75
N GLU A 41 -15.04 14.90 8.03
CA GLU A 41 -14.74 13.92 9.07
C GLU A 41 -13.46 13.15 8.79
N ILE A 42 -13.30 12.66 7.55
CA ILE A 42 -12.12 11.92 7.12
C ILE A 42 -10.87 12.81 7.18
N LEU A 43 -10.94 14.02 6.64
CA LEU A 43 -9.84 14.97 6.65
C LEU A 43 -9.46 15.40 8.06
N LYS A 44 -10.45 15.57 8.95
CA LYS A 44 -10.22 15.88 10.36
C LYS A 44 -9.51 14.74 11.08
N ASP A 45 -9.86 13.50 10.79
CA ASP A 45 -9.21 12.32 11.36
C ASP A 45 -7.78 12.16 10.86
N ILE A 46 -7.55 12.34 9.55
CA ILE A 46 -6.20 12.39 8.96
C ILE A 46 -5.36 13.49 9.59
N ALA A 47 -5.92 14.70 9.74
CA ALA A 47 -5.24 15.84 10.36
C ALA A 47 -4.81 15.55 11.82
N LYS A 48 -5.64 14.85 12.59
CA LYS A 48 -5.28 14.41 13.95
C LYS A 48 -4.07 13.48 13.96
N ARG A 49 -4.03 12.49 13.03
CA ARG A 49 -2.90 11.56 12.91
C ARG A 49 -1.61 12.30 12.56
N ILE A 50 -1.70 13.28 11.67
CA ILE A 50 -0.57 14.11 11.29
C ILE A 50 -0.08 14.95 12.48
N ALA A 51 -1.01 15.55 13.25
CA ALA A 51 -0.68 16.29 14.46
C ALA A 51 -0.02 15.42 15.53
N ASP A 52 -0.37 14.12 15.59
CA ASP A 52 0.32 13.10 16.42
C ASP A 52 1.70 12.69 15.87
N GLY A 53 2.15 13.31 14.78
CA GLY A 53 3.46 13.07 14.16
C GLY A 53 3.52 11.85 13.27
N ARG A 54 2.37 11.30 12.82
CA ARG A 54 2.30 10.18 11.91
C ARG A 54 2.65 10.57 10.49
N ARG A 55 3.31 9.67 9.78
CA ARG A 55 3.57 9.76 8.34
C ARG A 55 2.52 8.97 7.59
N LEU A 56 1.88 9.62 6.63
CA LEU A 56 0.92 8.97 5.75
C LEU A 56 1.65 8.18 4.67
N ILE A 57 1.30 6.94 4.51
CA ILE A 57 1.74 6.06 3.43
C ILE A 57 0.51 5.63 2.66
N ILE A 58 0.50 5.87 1.37
CA ILE A 58 -0.65 5.62 0.51
C ILE A 58 -0.24 4.63 -0.58
N PRO A 59 -0.56 3.34 -0.42
CA PRO A 59 -0.42 2.36 -1.49
C PRO A 59 -1.39 2.67 -2.62
N ILE A 60 -0.88 2.89 -3.82
CA ILE A 60 -1.64 3.15 -5.03
C ILE A 60 -1.29 2.10 -6.07
N GLY A 61 -2.29 1.54 -6.71
CA GLY A 61 -2.12 0.56 -7.77
C GLY A 61 -3.46 0.21 -8.38
N LEU A 62 -3.43 -0.11 -9.65
CA LEU A 62 -4.60 -0.59 -10.39
C LEU A 62 -5.09 -1.94 -9.84
N PRO A 63 -6.28 -2.41 -10.22
CA PRO A 63 -6.72 -3.77 -9.90
C PRO A 63 -5.65 -4.78 -10.32
N GLN A 64 -5.45 -5.81 -9.52
CA GLN A 64 -4.44 -6.86 -9.72
C GLN A 64 -2.96 -6.41 -9.63
N SER A 65 -2.67 -5.17 -9.27
CA SER A 65 -1.29 -4.71 -9.02
C SER A 65 -0.59 -5.41 -7.84
N GLY A 66 -1.31 -6.24 -7.08
CA GLY A 66 -0.79 -6.91 -5.90
C GLY A 66 -0.85 -6.07 -4.61
N LYS A 67 -1.63 -4.99 -4.59
CA LYS A 67 -1.72 -4.05 -3.46
C LYS A 67 -2.14 -4.72 -2.14
N SER A 68 -3.19 -5.54 -2.12
CA SER A 68 -3.62 -6.25 -0.90
C SER A 68 -2.53 -7.18 -0.37
N MET A 69 -1.84 -7.91 -1.26
CA MET A 69 -0.73 -8.77 -0.89
C MET A 69 0.50 -7.99 -0.44
N PHE A 70 0.76 -6.83 -1.03
CA PHE A 70 1.79 -5.91 -0.56
C PHE A 70 1.53 -5.50 0.90
N ILE A 71 0.32 -5.01 1.22
CA ILE A 71 -0.06 -4.62 2.58
C ILE A 71 0.02 -5.82 3.53
N ALA A 72 -0.53 -6.98 3.12
CA ALA A 72 -0.47 -8.20 3.91
C ALA A 72 0.96 -8.59 4.28
N SER A 73 1.87 -8.54 3.33
CA SER A 73 3.28 -8.89 3.55
C SER A 73 4.01 -7.88 4.45
N LEU A 74 3.64 -6.60 4.39
CA LEU A 74 4.15 -5.58 5.32
C LEU A 74 3.73 -5.88 6.76
N ILE A 75 2.46 -6.26 6.97
CA ILE A 75 1.93 -6.64 8.28
C ILE A 75 2.52 -7.97 8.75
N ALA A 76 2.66 -8.96 7.87
CA ALA A 76 3.30 -10.23 8.19
C ALA A 76 4.74 -10.02 8.69
N TYR A 77 5.54 -9.22 7.98
CA TYR A 77 6.90 -8.89 8.41
C TYR A 77 6.92 -8.21 9.78
N ALA A 78 5.97 -7.31 10.03
CA ALA A 78 5.92 -6.53 11.27
C ALA A 78 5.54 -7.40 12.49
N PHE A 79 4.66 -8.41 12.34
CA PHE A 79 4.01 -9.06 13.47
C PHE A 79 4.13 -10.59 13.51
N ARG A 80 4.52 -11.27 12.43
CA ARG A 80 4.73 -12.73 12.49
C ARG A 80 5.99 -13.06 13.28
N ARG A 81 5.83 -13.95 14.26
CA ARG A 81 6.91 -14.38 15.18
C ARG A 81 8.00 -15.22 14.51
N ASP A 82 7.71 -15.77 13.32
CA ASP A 82 8.64 -16.63 12.58
C ASP A 82 9.83 -15.86 11.99
N ASN A 83 9.78 -14.53 12.05
CA ASN A 83 10.82 -13.64 11.56
C ASN A 83 12.01 -13.56 12.55
N LYS A 84 12.51 -14.74 12.99
CA LYS A 84 13.62 -14.84 13.95
C LYS A 84 14.93 -14.27 13.41
N GLU A 85 15.06 -14.16 12.07
CA GLU A 85 16.31 -13.76 11.43
C GLU A 85 16.54 -12.24 11.44
N ASP A 86 15.51 -11.42 11.57
CA ASP A 86 15.65 -9.97 11.51
C ASP A 86 14.96 -9.25 12.68
N ASN A 87 15.69 -9.17 13.77
CA ASN A 87 15.27 -8.44 14.97
C ASN A 87 15.65 -6.95 14.95
N SER A 88 15.82 -6.34 13.78
CA SER A 88 16.33 -4.96 13.68
C SER A 88 15.29 -3.89 14.02
N CYS A 89 14.01 -4.24 13.95
CA CYS A 89 12.89 -3.35 14.23
C CYS A 89 11.89 -3.98 15.20
N ASN A 90 11.31 -3.13 16.03
CA ASN A 90 10.11 -3.45 16.78
C ASN A 90 8.93 -2.74 16.13
N PHE A 91 7.80 -3.43 16.06
CA PHE A 91 6.54 -2.87 15.58
C PHE A 91 5.49 -2.93 16.68
N ALA A 92 4.61 -1.93 16.69
CA ALA A 92 3.47 -1.88 17.59
C ALA A 92 2.26 -1.29 16.85
N VAL A 93 1.08 -1.75 17.25
CA VAL A 93 -0.20 -1.15 16.86
C VAL A 93 -0.63 -0.26 18.01
N PRO A 94 -0.81 1.04 17.80
CA PRO A 94 -1.33 1.91 18.85
C PRO A 94 -2.82 1.63 19.07
N GLY A 95 -3.22 1.44 20.32
CA GLY A 95 -4.60 1.13 20.67
C GLY A 95 -4.96 -0.35 20.55
N ASP A 96 -6.22 -0.62 20.19
CA ASP A 96 -6.71 -1.99 20.02
C ASP A 96 -6.31 -2.55 18.64
N ARG A 97 -5.63 -3.70 18.63
CA ARG A 97 -5.25 -4.41 17.40
C ARG A 97 -6.45 -4.84 16.56
N ASN A 98 -7.53 -5.25 17.21
CA ASN A 98 -8.74 -5.69 16.53
C ASN A 98 -9.39 -4.55 15.74
N ALA A 99 -9.38 -3.35 16.31
CA ALA A 99 -9.90 -2.16 15.66
C ALA A 99 -9.02 -1.65 14.50
N SER A 100 -7.75 -2.04 14.43
CA SER A 100 -6.81 -1.58 13.40
C SER A 100 -6.82 -2.39 12.10
N GLY A 101 -7.64 -3.44 12.00
CA GLY A 101 -7.62 -4.36 10.87
C GLY A 101 -6.39 -5.29 10.80
N VAL A 102 -5.38 -5.08 11.62
CA VAL A 102 -4.15 -5.87 11.64
C VAL A 102 -4.43 -7.33 12.00
N GLU A 103 -5.30 -7.56 12.98
CA GLU A 103 -5.68 -8.91 13.40
C GLU A 103 -6.40 -9.67 12.29
N THR A 104 -7.28 -9.01 11.55
CA THR A 104 -7.98 -9.60 10.39
C THR A 104 -6.97 -10.06 9.34
N ILE A 105 -5.97 -9.22 9.05
CA ILE A 105 -4.90 -9.56 8.10
C ILE A 105 -4.09 -10.76 8.60
N LEU A 106 -3.68 -10.76 9.87
CA LEU A 106 -2.89 -11.84 10.44
C LEU A 106 -3.66 -13.16 10.46
N ASN A 107 -4.95 -13.13 10.79
CA ASN A 107 -5.81 -14.31 10.79
C ASN A 107 -5.98 -14.91 9.38
N ALA A 108 -6.11 -14.06 8.33
CA ALA A 108 -6.13 -14.54 6.95
C ALA A 108 -4.80 -15.20 6.58
N LEU A 109 -3.68 -14.54 6.91
CA LEU A 109 -2.34 -15.07 6.64
C LEU A 109 -2.04 -16.37 7.40
N ASP A 110 -2.57 -16.56 8.59
CA ASP A 110 -2.40 -17.81 9.37
C ASP A 110 -3.17 -18.97 8.76
N LYS A 111 -4.23 -18.69 8.00
CA LYS A 111 -4.94 -19.66 7.16
C LYS A 111 -4.30 -19.85 5.78
N ASN A 112 -3.22 -19.12 5.48
CA ASN A 112 -2.61 -19.02 4.16
C ASN A 112 -3.56 -18.48 3.08
N ASP A 113 -4.55 -17.67 3.45
CA ASP A 113 -5.49 -17.07 2.54
C ASP A 113 -4.93 -15.73 1.99
N VAL A 114 -5.19 -15.47 0.72
CA VAL A 114 -4.99 -14.16 0.11
C VAL A 114 -6.03 -13.19 0.69
N LEU A 115 -5.59 -12.00 1.03
CA LEU A 115 -6.53 -10.96 1.46
C LEU A 115 -7.50 -10.61 0.33
N PRO A 116 -8.79 -10.42 0.65
CA PRO A 116 -9.73 -9.86 -0.32
C PRO A 116 -9.25 -8.46 -0.75
N SER A 117 -9.56 -8.09 -1.97
CA SER A 117 -9.33 -6.72 -2.45
C SER A 117 -10.17 -5.74 -1.64
N THR A 118 -9.64 -4.55 -1.40
CA THR A 118 -10.42 -3.43 -0.85
C THR A 118 -11.56 -3.13 -1.81
N ARG A 119 -12.80 -3.09 -1.30
CA ARG A 119 -13.97 -2.85 -2.14
C ARG A 119 -13.98 -1.41 -2.65
N PRO A 120 -14.59 -1.16 -3.80
CA PRO A 120 -14.85 0.20 -4.24
C PRO A 120 -15.59 1.00 -3.16
N ASP A 121 -15.25 2.27 -3.03
CA ASP A 121 -15.81 3.17 -2.01
C ASP A 121 -15.47 2.83 -0.56
N GLU A 122 -14.54 1.90 -0.34
CA GLU A 122 -13.97 1.62 0.97
C GLU A 122 -12.56 2.20 1.09
N MET A 123 -12.25 2.70 2.27
CA MET A 123 -10.90 3.10 2.65
C MET A 123 -10.51 2.42 3.95
N THR A 124 -9.35 1.79 3.98
CA THR A 124 -8.81 1.20 5.20
C THR A 124 -7.72 2.09 5.78
N ILE A 125 -7.81 2.37 7.07
CA ILE A 125 -6.82 3.13 7.83
C ILE A 125 -6.15 2.20 8.83
N THR A 126 -4.82 2.04 8.72
CA THR A 126 -4.04 1.20 9.63
C THR A 126 -2.90 1.99 10.25
N ASP A 127 -2.90 2.11 11.57
CA ASP A 127 -1.86 2.79 12.32
C ASP A 127 -0.82 1.80 12.82
N LEU A 128 0.46 2.11 12.55
CA LEU A 128 1.62 1.31 12.95
C LEU A 128 2.70 2.22 13.52
N ASP A 129 3.41 1.71 14.51
CA ASP A 129 4.61 2.34 15.03
C ASP A 129 5.80 1.41 14.80
N MET A 130 6.88 1.95 14.28
CA MET A 130 8.12 1.22 14.01
C MET A 130 9.28 1.86 14.76
N GLU A 131 10.06 1.06 15.47
CA GLU A 131 11.26 1.51 16.17
C GLU A 131 12.48 0.67 15.78
N SER A 132 13.57 1.32 15.39
CA SER A 132 14.85 0.62 15.20
C SER A 132 15.50 0.29 16.55
N ARG A 133 15.79 -0.98 16.78
CA ARG A 133 16.51 -1.45 18.00
C ARG A 133 17.88 -0.84 18.15
N TYR A 134 18.54 -0.50 17.05
CA TYR A 134 19.89 0.06 17.06
C TYR A 134 19.93 1.58 17.20
N ARG A 135 18.87 2.25 16.75
CA ARG A 135 18.81 3.72 16.73
C ARG A 135 17.88 4.29 17.79
N ARG A 136 17.05 3.45 18.40
CA ARG A 136 16.02 3.83 19.38
C ARG A 136 15.15 5.01 18.90
N LYS A 137 15.04 5.17 17.57
CA LYS A 137 14.21 6.20 16.94
C LYS A 137 12.94 5.54 16.44
N ARG A 138 11.83 6.04 16.92
CA ARG A 138 10.47 5.59 16.54
C ARG A 138 9.94 6.45 15.43
N ILE A 139 9.26 5.82 14.48
CA ILE A 139 8.42 6.48 13.48
C ILE A 139 6.99 5.98 13.64
N LYS A 140 6.06 6.90 13.55
CA LYS A 140 4.63 6.64 13.57
C LYS A 140 4.12 6.68 12.14
N ILE A 141 3.36 5.69 11.72
CA ILE A 141 2.93 5.48 10.35
C ILE A 141 1.43 5.28 10.33
N THR A 142 0.77 5.83 9.33
CA THR A 142 -0.61 5.52 8.97
C THR A 142 -0.64 5.06 7.52
N LEU A 143 -1.10 3.85 7.28
CA LEU A 143 -1.41 3.34 5.95
C LEU A 143 -2.85 3.73 5.60
N LEU A 144 -3.03 4.37 4.44
CA LEU A 144 -4.35 4.67 3.86
C LEU A 144 -4.49 3.84 2.60
N ASP A 145 -5.35 2.84 2.63
CA ASP A 145 -5.59 1.94 1.50
C ASP A 145 -6.93 2.25 0.84
N PHE A 146 -6.90 2.48 -0.48
CA PHE A 146 -8.04 2.66 -1.35
C PHE A 146 -8.16 1.49 -2.31
N SER A 147 -9.33 1.25 -2.89
CA SER A 147 -9.47 0.20 -3.89
C SER A 147 -8.70 0.53 -5.18
N GLY A 148 -8.31 -0.49 -5.93
CA GLY A 148 -7.70 -0.30 -7.25
C GLY A 148 -8.69 0.30 -8.25
N GLU A 149 -9.96 -0.05 -8.13
CA GLU A 149 -11.04 0.47 -8.96
C GLU A 149 -11.27 1.98 -8.75
N ASP A 150 -11.08 2.45 -7.52
CA ASP A 150 -11.13 3.89 -7.23
C ASP A 150 -9.98 4.64 -7.90
N VAL A 151 -8.80 4.01 -8.03
CA VAL A 151 -7.68 4.58 -8.79
C VAL A 151 -8.00 4.66 -10.28
N GLU A 152 -8.63 3.62 -10.86
CA GLU A 152 -9.11 3.67 -12.26
C GLU A 152 -10.14 4.78 -12.50
N ARG A 153 -11.05 5.02 -11.56
CA ARG A 153 -11.99 6.15 -11.63
C ARG A 153 -11.29 7.50 -11.67
N LEU A 154 -10.20 7.65 -10.87
CA LEU A 154 -9.41 8.88 -10.86
C LEU A 154 -8.64 9.12 -12.16
N THR A 155 -8.32 8.07 -12.90
CA THR A 155 -7.68 8.19 -14.23
C THR A 155 -8.67 8.46 -15.36
N GLY A 156 -9.98 8.46 -15.08
CA GLY A 156 -11.04 8.71 -16.05
C GLY A 156 -11.39 7.50 -16.93
N LYS A 157 -10.87 6.33 -16.63
CA LYS A 157 -11.12 5.11 -17.38
C LYS A 157 -12.50 4.51 -17.09
N ARG A 158 -13.00 4.67 -15.88
CA ARG A 158 -14.34 4.28 -15.47
C ARG A 158 -15.26 5.51 -15.41
N THR A 159 -16.35 5.43 -16.15
CA THR A 159 -17.39 6.47 -16.20
C THR A 159 -18.65 6.08 -15.42
N ASP A 160 -18.50 5.17 -14.44
CA ASP A 160 -19.62 4.75 -13.61
C ASP A 160 -20.24 5.96 -12.88
N ASP A 161 -21.53 5.89 -12.59
CA ASP A 161 -22.38 6.94 -12.02
C ASP A 161 -21.89 7.52 -10.66
N ASP A 162 -20.78 7.02 -10.10
CA ASP A 162 -20.26 7.43 -8.81
C ASP A 162 -19.09 8.44 -8.87
N GLN A 163 -19.34 9.55 -9.58
CA GLN A 163 -18.41 10.70 -9.62
C GLN A 163 -18.18 11.27 -8.21
N HIS A 164 -19.14 11.07 -7.29
CA HIS A 164 -19.04 11.59 -5.93
C HIS A 164 -17.90 10.95 -5.13
N SER A 165 -17.77 9.65 -5.17
CA SER A 165 -16.67 8.94 -4.47
C SER A 165 -15.30 9.26 -5.07
N ALA A 166 -15.19 9.36 -6.40
CA ALA A 166 -13.95 9.75 -7.06
C ALA A 166 -13.48 11.16 -6.65
N GLU A 167 -14.40 12.14 -6.62
CA GLU A 167 -14.07 13.50 -6.18
C GLU A 167 -13.68 13.54 -4.69
N LYS A 168 -14.33 12.74 -3.85
CA LYS A 168 -13.95 12.56 -2.44
C LYS A 168 -12.52 12.08 -2.29
N ILE A 169 -12.17 10.99 -2.98
CA ILE A 169 -10.82 10.42 -2.93
C ILE A 169 -9.80 11.43 -3.43
N LYS A 170 -10.09 12.14 -4.52
CA LYS A 170 -9.23 13.19 -5.05
C LYS A 170 -8.95 14.29 -4.03
N GLN A 171 -9.96 14.74 -3.30
CA GLN A 171 -9.80 15.74 -2.23
C GLN A 171 -8.97 15.21 -1.07
N ILE A 172 -9.17 13.95 -0.66
CA ILE A 172 -8.37 13.29 0.38
C ILE A 172 -6.90 13.19 -0.07
N LEU A 173 -6.65 12.74 -1.30
CA LEU A 173 -5.29 12.63 -1.83
C LEU A 173 -4.61 13.99 -1.94
N ALA A 174 -5.30 15.03 -2.39
CA ALA A 174 -4.77 16.39 -2.43
C ALA A 174 -4.38 16.90 -1.03
N ALA A 175 -5.21 16.64 -0.02
CA ALA A 175 -4.89 16.95 1.37
C ALA A 175 -3.68 16.16 1.89
N CYS A 176 -3.54 14.89 1.50
CA CYS A 176 -2.39 14.05 1.83
C CYS A 176 -1.09 14.59 1.20
N ILE A 177 -1.13 15.08 -0.03
CA ILE A 177 0.00 15.75 -0.68
C ILE A 177 0.43 16.96 0.13
N ALA A 178 -0.52 17.80 0.57
CA ALA A 178 -0.26 18.95 1.42
C ALA A 178 0.46 18.58 2.72
N GLN A 179 0.29 17.37 3.19
CA GLN A 179 0.91 16.83 4.41
C GLN A 179 2.15 15.99 4.14
N ARG A 180 2.72 16.07 2.95
CA ARG A 180 3.94 15.35 2.55
C ARG A 180 3.82 13.82 2.72
N ALA A 181 2.70 13.26 2.29
CA ALA A 181 2.49 11.82 2.26
C ALA A 181 3.56 11.14 1.38
N ILE A 182 3.76 9.84 1.62
CA ILE A 182 4.56 8.97 0.77
C ILE A 182 3.60 8.11 -0.03
N PHE A 183 3.63 8.23 -1.35
CA PHE A 183 2.87 7.39 -2.25
C PHE A 183 3.68 6.15 -2.60
N ALA A 184 3.18 4.98 -2.27
CA ALA A 184 3.73 3.70 -2.69
C ALA A 184 3.00 3.28 -3.97
N VAL A 185 3.58 3.59 -5.12
CA VAL A 185 3.00 3.35 -6.45
C VAL A 185 3.38 1.94 -6.88
N LEU A 186 2.41 1.04 -6.92
CA LEU A 186 2.59 -0.35 -7.30
C LEU A 186 2.38 -0.52 -8.79
N THR A 187 3.38 -1.08 -9.47
CA THR A 187 3.31 -1.46 -10.89
C THR A 187 3.75 -2.91 -11.02
N PRO A 188 2.87 -3.82 -11.48
CA PRO A 188 3.20 -5.24 -11.55
C PRO A 188 4.04 -5.57 -12.77
N VAL A 189 4.87 -6.59 -12.65
CA VAL A 189 5.45 -7.28 -13.80
C VAL A 189 4.33 -8.01 -14.53
N ASP A 190 4.31 -7.95 -15.86
CA ASP A 190 3.40 -8.75 -16.67
C ASP A 190 3.71 -10.24 -16.49
N GLU A 191 2.73 -11.03 -16.08
CA GLU A 191 2.92 -12.47 -15.82
C GLU A 191 3.11 -13.28 -17.13
N GLN A 192 2.76 -12.69 -18.27
CA GLN A 192 2.92 -13.30 -19.58
C GLN A 192 4.25 -12.93 -20.26
N ILE A 193 5.11 -12.17 -19.59
CA ILE A 193 6.38 -11.72 -20.13
C ILE A 193 7.30 -12.93 -20.43
N GLN A 194 7.63 -13.12 -21.69
CA GLN A 194 8.55 -14.20 -22.13
C GLN A 194 9.98 -13.71 -22.24
N GLU A 195 10.15 -12.48 -22.67
CA GLU A 195 11.46 -11.84 -22.83
C GLU A 195 11.47 -10.43 -22.25
N VAL A 196 12.55 -10.09 -21.60
CA VAL A 196 12.79 -8.73 -21.11
C VAL A 196 13.41 -7.92 -22.23
N GLY A 197 12.64 -7.06 -22.87
CA GLY A 197 13.16 -6.21 -23.94
C GLY A 197 12.10 -5.54 -24.80
N GLN A 198 10.87 -6.04 -24.74
CA GLN A 198 9.75 -5.44 -25.46
C GLN A 198 8.55 -5.26 -24.51
N ALA A 199 8.04 -4.03 -24.44
CA ALA A 199 6.85 -3.72 -23.67
C ALA A 199 5.62 -4.38 -24.31
N SER A 200 4.78 -5.03 -23.50
CA SER A 200 3.51 -5.57 -23.91
C SER A 200 2.41 -4.50 -23.91
N ASP A 201 1.25 -4.80 -24.47
CA ASP A 201 0.08 -3.90 -24.36
C ASP A 201 -0.34 -3.67 -22.91
N PHE A 202 -0.18 -4.70 -22.05
CA PHE A 202 -0.38 -4.56 -20.62
C PHE A 202 0.61 -3.54 -20.02
N ASP A 203 1.88 -3.62 -20.38
CA ASP A 203 2.91 -2.69 -19.90
C ASP A 203 2.60 -1.24 -20.30
N ILE A 204 2.19 -1.03 -21.54
CA ILE A 204 1.86 0.31 -22.06
C ILE A 204 0.62 0.87 -21.35
N THR A 205 -0.40 0.04 -21.14
CA THR A 205 -1.63 0.44 -20.46
C THR A 205 -1.34 0.83 -19.01
N GLU A 206 -0.67 -0.03 -18.26
CA GLU A 206 -0.31 0.19 -16.86
C GLU A 206 0.56 1.45 -16.69
N ASP A 207 1.57 1.65 -17.55
CA ASP A 207 2.44 2.83 -17.54
C ASP A 207 1.65 4.12 -17.78
N THR A 208 0.75 4.11 -18.78
CA THR A 208 -0.06 5.27 -19.14
C THR A 208 -1.02 5.66 -18.02
N GLU A 209 -1.69 4.69 -17.41
CA GLU A 209 -2.67 4.93 -16.34
C GLU A 209 -1.99 5.45 -15.07
N MET A 210 -0.90 4.82 -14.65
CA MET A 210 -0.17 5.27 -13.48
C MET A 210 0.48 6.63 -13.68
N HIS A 211 0.97 6.92 -14.88
CA HIS A 211 1.46 8.26 -15.21
C HIS A 211 0.34 9.32 -15.21
N SER A 212 -0.84 8.98 -15.75
CA SER A 212 -2.02 9.86 -15.71
C SER A 212 -2.42 10.17 -14.27
N PHE A 213 -2.42 9.18 -13.40
CA PHE A 213 -2.66 9.35 -11.97
C PHE A 213 -1.64 10.32 -11.32
N ILE A 214 -0.34 10.08 -11.53
CA ILE A 214 0.74 10.93 -10.97
C ILE A 214 0.61 12.37 -11.51
N THR A 215 0.31 12.53 -12.78
CA THR A 215 0.12 13.83 -13.41
C THR A 215 -1.12 14.55 -12.85
N GLY A 216 -2.21 13.81 -12.62
CA GLY A 216 -3.41 14.32 -11.94
C GLY A 216 -3.11 14.84 -10.53
N LEU A 217 -2.30 14.12 -9.76
CA LEU A 217 -1.84 14.58 -8.45
C LEU A 217 -0.99 15.85 -8.56
N ARG A 218 -0.10 15.93 -9.54
CA ARG A 218 0.75 17.12 -9.81
C ARG A 218 -0.08 18.35 -10.12
N THR A 219 -1.06 18.22 -10.99
CA THR A 219 -1.93 19.33 -11.39
C THR A 219 -2.83 19.79 -10.25
N SER A 220 -3.28 18.87 -9.39
CA SER A 220 -4.11 19.20 -8.22
C SER A 220 -3.37 19.98 -7.14
N ALA A 221 -2.06 19.81 -7.00
CA ALA A 221 -1.26 20.46 -5.95
C ALA A 221 0.19 20.77 -6.40
N PRO A 222 0.39 21.62 -7.43
CA PRO A 222 1.69 21.78 -8.10
C PRO A 222 2.80 22.28 -7.17
N ARG A 223 2.48 23.16 -6.23
CA ARG A 223 3.48 23.69 -5.27
C ARG A 223 3.96 22.67 -4.25
N LEU A 224 3.12 21.70 -3.93
CA LEU A 224 3.36 20.70 -2.88
C LEU A 224 3.90 19.40 -3.46
N TYR A 225 3.71 19.16 -4.75
CA TYR A 225 4.15 17.96 -5.44
C TYR A 225 5.65 17.69 -5.24
N ASN A 226 6.49 18.70 -5.37
CA ASN A 226 7.95 18.57 -5.19
C ASN A 226 8.36 18.16 -3.76
N MET A 227 7.46 18.29 -2.78
CA MET A 227 7.68 17.89 -1.40
C MET A 227 7.17 16.48 -1.10
N THR A 228 6.38 15.92 -2.00
CA THR A 228 5.80 14.58 -1.93
C THR A 228 6.85 13.54 -2.32
N LYS A 229 6.81 12.40 -1.67
CA LYS A 229 7.69 11.26 -1.96
C LYS A 229 6.92 10.17 -2.67
N PHE A 230 7.52 9.62 -3.72
CA PHE A 230 6.98 8.50 -4.47
C PHE A 230 7.91 7.30 -4.36
N LEU A 231 7.38 6.18 -3.96
CA LEU A 231 8.11 4.91 -3.92
C LEU A 231 7.52 4.01 -4.98
N LEU A 232 8.20 3.89 -6.10
CA LEU A 232 7.82 2.96 -7.16
C LEU A 232 8.12 1.53 -6.69
N ILE A 233 7.12 0.68 -6.70
CA ILE A 233 7.19 -0.70 -6.24
C ILE A 233 6.84 -1.60 -7.40
N ILE A 234 7.86 -2.25 -7.98
CA ILE A 234 7.65 -3.21 -9.04
C ILE A 234 7.26 -4.54 -8.40
N THR A 235 5.95 -4.82 -8.38
CA THR A 235 5.42 -6.05 -7.79
C THR A 235 5.58 -7.24 -8.72
N LYS A 236 5.42 -8.48 -8.20
CA LYS A 236 5.61 -9.73 -8.94
C LYS A 236 7.01 -9.84 -9.57
N TRP A 237 8.01 -9.24 -8.93
CA TRP A 237 9.38 -9.20 -9.44
C TRP A 237 10.01 -10.58 -9.65
N ASP A 238 9.54 -11.58 -8.92
CA ASP A 238 9.93 -12.99 -9.05
C ASP A 238 9.45 -13.64 -10.36
N LYS A 239 8.51 -13.04 -11.07
CA LYS A 239 7.97 -13.54 -12.35
C LYS A 239 8.85 -13.18 -13.54
N LEU A 240 9.85 -12.30 -13.36
CA LEU A 240 10.77 -11.96 -14.45
C LEU A 240 11.63 -13.17 -14.88
N PRO A 241 11.64 -13.52 -16.18
CA PRO A 241 12.39 -14.67 -16.68
C PRO A 241 13.91 -14.47 -16.61
N LYS A 242 14.38 -13.23 -16.65
CA LYS A 242 15.79 -12.86 -16.55
C LYS A 242 16.00 -11.77 -15.51
N ARG A 243 17.11 -11.82 -14.80
CA ARG A 243 17.51 -10.77 -13.87
C ARG A 243 17.96 -9.53 -14.64
N VAL A 244 17.25 -8.44 -14.43
CA VAL A 244 17.61 -7.09 -14.88
C VAL A 244 17.64 -6.16 -13.68
N SER A 245 18.23 -4.98 -13.79
CA SER A 245 18.08 -3.99 -12.74
C SER A 245 16.66 -3.41 -12.76
N PRO A 246 16.11 -2.98 -11.60
CA PRO A 246 14.80 -2.36 -11.54
C PRO A 246 14.69 -1.12 -12.44
N GLU A 247 15.74 -0.33 -12.54
CA GLU A 247 15.81 0.84 -13.42
C GLU A 247 15.71 0.43 -14.89
N LYS A 248 16.43 -0.65 -15.28
CA LYS A 248 16.37 -1.14 -16.65
C LYS A 248 15.00 -1.69 -17.01
N TYR A 249 14.33 -2.36 -16.05
CA TYR A 249 12.96 -2.81 -16.24
C TYR A 249 12.01 -1.62 -16.49
N LEU A 250 12.05 -0.58 -15.62
CA LEU A 250 11.23 0.62 -15.82
C LEU A 250 11.50 1.26 -17.19
N GLN A 251 12.77 1.39 -17.58
CA GLN A 251 13.15 1.98 -18.86
C GLN A 251 12.55 1.23 -20.05
N LEU A 252 12.45 -0.10 -19.99
CA LEU A 252 11.95 -0.93 -21.08
C LEU A 252 10.43 -1.11 -21.09
N HIS A 253 9.82 -1.23 -19.91
CA HIS A 253 8.43 -1.64 -19.76
C HIS A 253 7.52 -0.55 -19.17
N ARG A 254 8.09 0.49 -18.55
CA ARG A 254 7.40 1.61 -17.90
C ARG A 254 8.11 2.92 -18.20
N ASN A 255 8.24 3.23 -19.47
CA ASN A 255 9.09 4.35 -19.94
C ASN A 255 8.64 5.71 -19.38
N THR A 256 7.33 5.90 -19.21
CA THR A 256 6.78 7.16 -18.69
C THR A 256 7.05 7.30 -17.21
N LEU A 257 6.83 6.23 -16.43
CA LEU A 257 7.21 6.19 -15.00
C LEU A 257 8.73 6.29 -14.81
N TYR A 258 9.51 5.72 -15.73
CA TYR A 258 10.97 5.88 -15.73
C TYR A 258 11.38 7.34 -15.91
N SER A 259 10.72 8.06 -16.82
CA SER A 259 10.98 9.49 -17.05
C SER A 259 10.67 10.31 -15.79
N GLU A 260 9.56 10.04 -15.11
CA GLU A 260 9.24 10.66 -13.82
C GLU A 260 10.30 10.31 -12.76
N TYR A 261 10.65 9.05 -12.61
CA TYR A 261 11.67 8.59 -11.67
C TYR A 261 13.02 9.26 -11.89
N SER A 262 13.49 9.33 -13.13
CA SER A 262 14.78 9.93 -13.49
C SER A 262 14.79 11.44 -13.35
N GLY A 263 13.71 12.11 -13.76
CA GLY A 263 13.56 13.57 -13.68
C GLY A 263 13.45 14.12 -12.25
N TYR A 264 12.87 13.35 -11.34
CA TYR A 264 12.61 13.73 -9.95
C TYR A 264 13.28 12.81 -8.93
N SER A 265 14.49 12.32 -9.19
CA SER A 265 15.17 11.28 -8.40
C SER A 265 15.27 11.56 -6.90
N ARG A 266 15.27 12.83 -6.47
CA ARG A 266 15.27 13.20 -5.03
C ARG A 266 13.95 12.90 -4.33
N SER A 267 12.86 12.83 -5.08
CA SER A 267 11.51 12.59 -4.59
C SER A 267 11.04 11.16 -4.83
N TYR A 268 11.76 10.40 -5.64
CA TYR A 268 11.42 9.04 -6.00
C TYR A 268 12.38 8.02 -5.39
N GLY A 269 11.85 6.85 -5.07
CA GLY A 269 12.60 5.64 -4.76
C GLY A 269 12.06 4.48 -5.60
N LEU A 270 12.84 3.41 -5.71
CA LEU A 270 12.50 2.25 -6.50
C LEU A 270 12.79 0.98 -5.71
N ILE A 271 11.81 0.08 -5.63
CA ILE A 271 11.92 -1.19 -4.92
C ILE A 271 11.36 -2.31 -5.81
N PRO A 272 12.17 -3.31 -6.19
CA PRO A 272 11.66 -4.57 -6.70
C PRO A 272 11.02 -5.35 -5.54
N TYR A 273 9.81 -5.89 -5.76
CA TYR A 273 9.00 -6.45 -4.70
C TYR A 273 8.38 -7.78 -5.08
N SER A 274 8.65 -8.78 -4.28
CA SER A 274 8.05 -10.10 -4.37
C SER A 274 7.38 -10.45 -3.05
N VAL A 275 6.18 -10.97 -3.12
CA VAL A 275 5.46 -11.47 -1.94
C VAL A 275 5.80 -12.94 -1.70
N GLY A 276 6.12 -13.67 -2.75
CA GLY A 276 6.39 -15.11 -2.76
C GLY A 276 5.41 -15.87 -3.65
N ASP A 277 5.26 -17.16 -3.40
CA ASP A 277 4.45 -18.04 -4.24
C ASP A 277 2.99 -18.01 -3.78
N VAL A 278 2.11 -17.61 -4.69
CA VAL A 278 0.65 -17.59 -4.50
C VAL A 278 0.03 -18.41 -5.62
N VAL A 279 -0.83 -19.35 -5.27
CA VAL A 279 -1.58 -20.19 -6.24
C VAL A 279 -3.07 -20.05 -5.96
N GLY A 280 -3.79 -19.48 -6.91
CA GLY A 280 -5.18 -19.09 -6.71
C GLY A 280 -5.32 -18.12 -5.52
N ASN A 281 -6.11 -18.50 -4.53
CA ASN A 281 -6.32 -17.72 -3.31
C ASN A 281 -5.46 -18.22 -2.12
N THR A 282 -4.43 -19.05 -2.37
CA THR A 282 -3.64 -19.66 -1.30
C THR A 282 -2.18 -19.18 -1.39
N ILE A 283 -1.63 -18.74 -0.27
CA ILE A 283 -0.23 -18.37 -0.13
C ILE A 283 0.57 -19.64 0.20
N ILE A 284 1.36 -20.11 -0.75
CA ILE A 284 2.23 -21.29 -0.55
C ILE A 284 3.48 -20.92 0.24
N LYS A 285 4.08 -19.79 -0.08
CA LYS A 285 5.30 -19.31 0.59
C LYS A 285 5.36 -17.79 0.53
N MET A 286 5.62 -17.17 1.67
CA MET A 286 5.83 -15.73 1.75
C MET A 286 7.31 -15.38 1.85
N VAL A 287 7.77 -14.40 1.04
CA VAL A 287 9.13 -13.87 1.07
C VAL A 287 9.15 -12.57 1.84
N LEU A 288 9.82 -12.53 2.98
CA LEU A 288 9.85 -11.37 3.88
C LEU A 288 10.99 -10.38 3.60
N ARG A 289 11.87 -10.68 2.63
CA ARG A 289 12.97 -9.78 2.24
C ARG A 289 12.47 -8.47 1.62
N SER A 290 11.46 -8.54 0.76
CA SER A 290 10.90 -7.36 0.09
C SER A 290 10.19 -6.41 1.07
N PRO A 291 9.29 -6.89 1.97
CA PRO A 291 8.72 -6.06 3.05
C PRO A 291 9.79 -5.44 3.95
N ARG A 292 10.83 -6.18 4.31
CA ARG A 292 11.98 -5.66 5.06
C ARG A 292 12.63 -4.46 4.36
N ASN A 293 12.92 -4.61 3.07
CA ASN A 293 13.56 -3.54 2.28
C ASN A 293 12.67 -2.29 2.21
N PHE A 294 11.36 -2.49 2.08
CA PHE A 294 10.40 -1.39 2.12
C PHE A 294 10.46 -0.65 3.46
N TRP A 295 10.36 -1.36 4.59
CA TRP A 295 10.41 -0.76 5.93
C TRP A 295 11.73 -0.04 6.19
N TYR A 296 12.85 -0.57 5.73
CA TYR A 296 14.16 0.05 5.88
C TYR A 296 14.28 1.33 5.05
N THR A 297 13.76 1.33 3.84
CA THR A 297 13.72 2.52 2.96
C THR A 297 12.83 3.59 3.58
N LEU A 298 11.65 3.22 4.04
CA LEU A 298 10.72 4.11 4.71
C LEU A 298 11.34 4.75 5.96
N TYR A 299 11.96 3.93 6.80
CA TYR A 299 12.65 4.42 8.00
C TYR A 299 13.74 5.45 7.66
N ARG A 300 14.56 5.15 6.64
CA ARG A 300 15.58 6.06 6.15
C ARG A 300 14.99 7.37 5.66
N TRP A 301 13.90 7.33 4.92
CA TRP A 301 13.22 8.53 4.42
C TRP A 301 12.62 9.38 5.53
N CYS A 302 12.05 8.75 6.55
CA CYS A 302 11.43 9.45 7.67
C CYS A 302 12.46 10.01 8.66
N THR A 303 13.63 9.39 8.79
CA THR A 303 14.60 9.71 9.85
C THR A 303 15.92 10.28 9.36
N GLY A 304 16.23 10.15 8.07
CA GLY A 304 17.54 10.40 7.48
C GLY A 304 18.61 9.37 7.89
N LYS A 305 18.26 8.32 8.63
CA LYS A 305 19.19 7.31 9.17
C LYS A 305 18.82 5.91 8.69
N HIS A 306 19.82 5.07 8.48
CA HIS A 306 19.58 3.66 8.23
C HIS A 306 19.13 2.93 9.51
N VAL A 307 18.28 1.92 9.36
CA VAL A 307 17.85 1.03 10.47
C VAL A 307 19.06 0.35 11.11
N LEU A 308 19.91 -0.25 10.27
CA LEU A 308 21.12 -0.92 10.72
C LEU A 308 22.30 0.05 10.85
N PRO A 309 23.19 -0.14 11.83
CA PRO A 309 24.46 0.56 11.88
C PRO A 309 25.35 0.13 10.69
N TRP A 310 26.33 0.98 10.33
CA TRP A 310 27.15 0.79 9.13
C TRP A 310 27.86 -0.57 9.10
N TRP A 311 28.37 -1.03 10.23
CA TRP A 311 29.08 -2.30 10.34
C TRP A 311 28.19 -3.53 10.13
N LYS A 312 26.90 -3.49 10.49
CA LYS A 312 25.94 -4.56 10.18
C LYS A 312 25.50 -4.57 8.73
N ARG A 313 25.57 -3.44 8.01
CA ARG A 313 25.22 -3.35 6.60
C ARG A 313 26.24 -4.02 5.68
N ILE A 314 27.48 -4.18 6.15
CA ILE A 314 28.53 -4.87 5.38
C ILE A 314 28.27 -6.39 5.33
N PHE A 315 27.57 -6.92 6.33
CA PHE A 315 27.33 -8.36 6.49
C PHE A 315 25.84 -8.76 6.25
N SER A 316 24.96 -7.87 5.80
CA SER A 316 23.54 -8.14 5.49
C SER A 316 23.29 -8.11 3.98
#